data_836e6b8a72f4f9529d8827c271654242
#
_entry.id   836e6b8a72f4f9529d8827c271654242
#
_cell.length_a   1.000
_cell.length_b   1.000
_cell.length_c   1.000
_cell.angle_alpha   90.00
_cell.angle_beta   90.00
_cell.angle_gamma   90.00
#
_symmetry.space_group_name_H-M   'P 1'
#
loop_
_entity.id
_entity.type
_entity.pdbx_description
1 polymer ?
#
loop_
_entity_poly.entity_id
_entity_poly.type
_entity_poly.pdbx_seq_one_letter_code
_entity_poly.pdbx_strand_id
1 'polypeptide(L)'
;STVPCRTAASMRAILESNCKPGVEFQILSNPEFLSEGTAIQDLLNPDRVLIGNLDTPAGRKAAQLLSGLYHHWVPEERILHTGLWSSELSKLAANALLAQRISSINAISAICEATGANVDEVAHACGLDRRIGPHFLRASVGFGGSCFQKDILNLSYLSESLGLPQVA
;
A
#
# COMPACT_ATOMS: atom_id res chain seq x y z
N SER A 1 -2.24 3.61 9.14
CA SER A 1 -0.76 3.60 9.27
C SER A 1 -0.14 2.49 8.44
N THR A 2 1.06 2.75 7.93
CA THR A 2 1.88 1.76 7.22
C THR A 2 2.75 1.03 8.25
N VAL A 3 2.56 -0.26 8.37
CA VAL A 3 3.23 -1.12 9.35
C VAL A 3 3.74 -2.40 8.68
N PRO A 4 4.78 -3.05 9.24
CA PRO A 4 5.19 -4.38 8.80
C PRO A 4 4.05 -5.39 8.88
N CYS A 5 4.05 -6.35 7.97
CA CYS A 5 3.08 -7.44 8.00
C CYS A 5 3.17 -8.22 9.32
N ARG A 6 2.04 -8.58 9.90
CA ARG A 6 1.86 -9.20 11.23
C ARG A 6 1.97 -8.24 12.43
N THR A 7 2.11 -6.94 12.22
CA THR A 7 2.09 -5.96 13.33
C THR A 7 0.80 -6.04 14.13
N ALA A 8 -0.35 -6.12 13.45
CA ALA A 8 -1.64 -6.23 14.11
C ALA A 8 -1.77 -7.51 14.96
N ALA A 9 -1.17 -8.63 14.54
CA ALA A 9 -1.13 -9.86 15.33
C ALA A 9 -0.30 -9.68 16.61
N SER A 10 0.85 -9.02 16.53
CA SER A 10 1.71 -8.72 17.68
C SER A 10 1.01 -7.75 18.65
N MET A 11 0.37 -6.70 18.15
CA MET A 11 -0.42 -5.77 18.96
C MET A 11 -1.55 -6.49 19.69
N ARG A 12 -2.25 -7.39 19.01
CA ARG A 12 -3.30 -8.21 19.62
C ARG A 12 -2.77 -9.02 20.79
N ALA A 13 -1.67 -9.75 20.60
CA ALA A 13 -1.06 -10.57 21.65
C ALA A 13 -0.67 -9.74 22.89
N ILE A 14 -0.11 -8.54 22.67
CA ILE A 14 0.25 -7.61 23.77
C ILE A 14 -1.00 -7.13 24.50
N LEU A 15 -2.04 -6.73 23.78
CA LEU A 15 -3.27 -6.23 24.39
C LEU A 15 -3.99 -7.33 25.17
N GLU A 16 -4.11 -8.53 24.62
CA GLU A 16 -4.72 -9.69 25.28
C GLU A 16 -3.98 -10.08 26.57
N SER A 17 -2.63 -10.00 26.57
CA SER A 17 -1.81 -10.29 27.75
C SER A 17 -1.93 -9.25 28.85
N ASN A 18 -2.35 -8.03 28.54
CA ASN A 18 -2.45 -6.92 29.49
C ASN A 18 -3.90 -6.44 29.71
N CYS A 19 -4.87 -7.18 29.19
CA CYS A 19 -6.28 -6.81 29.25
C CYS A 19 -6.83 -6.92 30.67
N LYS A 20 -7.62 -5.94 31.10
CA LYS A 20 -8.41 -6.03 32.32
C LYS A 20 -9.61 -6.96 32.11
N PRO A 21 -10.06 -7.68 33.14
CA PRO A 21 -11.26 -8.51 33.03
C PRO A 21 -12.47 -7.70 32.50
N GLY A 22 -13.16 -8.29 31.51
CA GLY A 22 -14.35 -7.68 30.90
C GLY A 22 -14.07 -6.68 29.77
N VAL A 23 -12.80 -6.45 29.39
CA VAL A 23 -12.43 -5.63 28.22
C VAL A 23 -12.09 -6.53 27.04
N GLU A 24 -12.72 -6.29 25.90
CA GLU A 24 -12.42 -6.95 24.62
C GLU A 24 -11.84 -5.96 23.62
N PHE A 25 -10.85 -6.39 22.86
CA PHE A 25 -10.23 -5.61 21.79
C PHE A 25 -10.46 -6.25 20.43
N GLN A 26 -10.69 -5.43 19.44
CA GLN A 26 -10.66 -5.82 18.04
C GLN A 26 -9.61 -4.98 17.31
N ILE A 27 -8.63 -5.64 16.73
CA ILE A 27 -7.57 -4.99 15.96
C ILE A 27 -7.95 -5.00 14.49
N LEU A 28 -7.90 -3.83 13.88
CA LEU A 28 -8.11 -3.64 12.45
C LEU A 28 -6.82 -3.09 11.81
N SER A 29 -6.56 -3.46 10.56
CA SER A 29 -5.57 -2.82 9.71
C SER A 29 -6.29 -1.81 8.82
N ASN A 30 -5.93 -0.54 8.92
CA ASN A 30 -6.48 0.51 8.08
C ASN A 30 -5.32 1.39 7.59
N PRO A 31 -4.61 0.95 6.52
CA PRO A 31 -3.52 1.72 5.94
C PRO A 31 -4.05 2.95 5.21
N GLU A 32 -3.23 3.98 5.14
CA GLU A 32 -3.47 5.17 4.34
C GLU A 32 -2.75 5.08 2.98
N PHE A 33 -3.27 5.78 1.98
CA PHE A 33 -2.70 5.86 0.63
C PHE A 33 -2.53 7.32 0.20
N LEU A 34 -2.10 8.15 1.13
CA LEU A 34 -1.95 9.60 0.95
C LEU A 34 -0.67 9.91 0.17
N SER A 35 -0.74 10.92 -0.68
CA SER A 35 0.40 11.43 -1.43
C SER A 35 0.87 12.77 -0.85
N GLU A 36 2.18 13.02 -0.89
CA GLU A 36 2.73 14.32 -0.49
C GLU A 36 2.15 15.43 -1.37
N GLY A 37 1.72 16.51 -0.74
CA GLY A 37 1.11 17.67 -1.42
C GLY A 37 -0.40 17.55 -1.61
N THR A 38 -1.01 16.36 -1.64
CA THR A 38 -2.45 16.17 -1.85
C THR A 38 -3.14 15.42 -0.69
N ALA A 39 -2.45 15.18 0.41
CA ALA A 39 -2.89 14.30 1.49
C ALA A 39 -4.29 14.62 2.04
N ILE A 40 -4.67 15.89 2.16
CA ILE A 40 -6.01 16.29 2.64
C ILE A 40 -7.07 15.92 1.60
N GLN A 41 -6.79 16.14 0.31
CA GLN A 41 -7.72 15.79 -0.77
C GLN A 41 -7.87 14.27 -0.88
N ASP A 42 -6.75 13.54 -0.79
CA ASP A 42 -6.73 12.08 -0.82
C ASP A 42 -7.49 11.47 0.37
N LEU A 43 -7.47 12.14 1.54
CA LEU A 43 -8.24 11.71 2.70
C LEU A 43 -9.74 11.95 2.53
N LEU A 44 -10.12 13.10 1.96
CA LEU A 44 -11.51 13.48 1.77
C LEU A 44 -12.15 12.80 0.56
N ASN A 45 -11.37 12.46 -0.45
CA ASN A 45 -11.82 11.77 -1.66
C ASN A 45 -10.83 10.66 -2.06
N PRO A 46 -10.71 9.61 -1.24
CA PRO A 46 -9.75 8.54 -1.48
C PRO A 46 -10.16 7.70 -2.68
N ASP A 47 -9.17 7.20 -3.42
CA ASP A 47 -9.39 6.17 -4.46
C ASP A 47 -9.96 4.90 -3.83
N ARG A 48 -9.50 4.57 -2.62
CA ARG A 48 -9.96 3.43 -1.84
C ARG A 48 -9.68 3.62 -0.35
N VAL A 49 -10.53 3.04 0.47
CA VAL A 49 -10.29 2.79 1.90
C VAL A 49 -10.16 1.30 2.11
N LEU A 50 -9.09 0.86 2.76
CA LEU A 50 -8.85 -0.55 3.00
C LEU A 50 -9.01 -0.85 4.50
N ILE A 51 -9.86 -1.81 4.83
CA ILE A 51 -10.13 -2.24 6.21
C ILE A 51 -9.86 -3.73 6.31
N GLY A 52 -8.78 -4.08 6.99
CA GLY A 52 -8.42 -5.47 7.28
C GLY A 52 -8.90 -5.88 8.66
N ASN A 53 -9.53 -7.04 8.77
CA ASN A 53 -10.01 -7.60 10.02
C ASN A 53 -9.73 -9.10 10.12
N LEU A 54 -9.80 -9.63 11.33
CA LEU A 54 -9.85 -11.07 11.53
C LEU A 54 -11.22 -11.61 11.08
N ASP A 55 -11.24 -12.77 10.46
CA ASP A 55 -12.46 -13.42 10.00
C ASP A 55 -13.21 -14.08 11.17
N THR A 56 -13.63 -13.24 12.10
CA THR A 56 -14.47 -13.60 13.25
C THR A 56 -15.71 -12.71 13.27
N PRO A 57 -16.82 -13.12 13.90
CA PRO A 57 -18.00 -12.27 14.03
C PRO A 57 -17.69 -10.91 14.66
N ALA A 58 -16.86 -10.88 15.71
CA ALA A 58 -16.43 -9.65 16.38
C ALA A 58 -15.55 -8.78 15.48
N GLY A 59 -14.58 -9.38 14.76
CA GLY A 59 -13.73 -8.68 13.79
C GLY A 59 -14.53 -8.06 12.65
N ARG A 60 -15.49 -8.79 12.08
CA ARG A 60 -16.40 -8.26 11.04
C ARG A 60 -17.26 -7.12 11.55
N LYS A 61 -17.80 -7.24 12.78
CA LYS A 61 -18.57 -6.16 13.41
C LYS A 61 -17.73 -4.90 13.61
N ALA A 62 -16.49 -5.04 14.09
CA ALA A 62 -15.57 -3.93 14.25
C ALA A 62 -15.23 -3.25 12.90
N ALA A 63 -15.02 -4.04 11.85
CA ALA A 63 -14.79 -3.52 10.50
C ALA A 63 -16.01 -2.75 9.97
N GLN A 64 -17.23 -3.24 10.20
CA GLN A 64 -18.45 -2.54 9.84
C GLN A 64 -18.63 -1.20 10.58
N LEU A 65 -18.26 -1.14 11.86
CA LEU A 65 -18.28 0.12 12.62
C LEU A 65 -17.30 1.15 12.03
N LEU A 66 -16.10 0.72 11.66
CA LEU A 66 -15.13 1.61 11.02
C LEU A 66 -15.59 2.03 9.61
N SER A 67 -16.15 1.10 8.81
CA SER A 67 -16.81 1.43 7.53
C SER A 67 -17.86 2.49 7.70
N GLY A 68 -18.71 2.37 8.70
CA GLY A 68 -19.78 3.33 8.99
C GLY A 68 -19.28 4.75 9.21
N LEU A 69 -18.07 4.92 9.76
CA LEU A 69 -17.43 6.24 9.83
C LEU A 69 -17.07 6.76 8.44
N TYR A 70 -16.43 5.95 7.61
CA TYR A 70 -16.00 6.35 6.26
C TYR A 70 -17.20 6.64 5.34
N HIS A 71 -18.32 5.95 5.50
CA HIS A 71 -19.54 6.17 4.70
C HIS A 71 -20.11 7.58 4.76
N HIS A 72 -19.69 8.41 5.73
CA HIS A 72 -20.10 9.81 5.77
C HIS A 72 -19.55 10.64 4.61
N TRP A 73 -18.45 10.21 3.97
CA TRP A 73 -17.85 10.95 2.85
C TRP A 73 -17.24 10.04 1.76
N VAL A 74 -17.15 8.73 1.96
CA VAL A 74 -16.59 7.79 1.00
C VAL A 74 -17.70 6.86 0.49
N PRO A 75 -17.89 6.73 -0.84
CA PRO A 75 -18.82 5.78 -1.42
C PRO A 75 -18.48 4.33 -1.06
N GLU A 76 -19.51 3.48 -0.91
CA GLU A 76 -19.35 2.10 -0.44
C GLU A 76 -18.42 1.27 -1.35
N GLU A 77 -18.49 1.46 -2.66
CA GLU A 77 -17.67 0.77 -3.64
C GLU A 77 -16.16 1.04 -3.52
N ARG A 78 -15.77 2.10 -2.79
CA ARG A 78 -14.38 2.43 -2.49
C ARG A 78 -13.92 1.91 -1.14
N ILE A 79 -14.79 1.33 -0.33
CA ILE A 79 -14.45 0.74 0.98
C ILE A 79 -14.28 -0.76 0.81
N LEU A 80 -13.04 -1.21 0.94
CA LEU A 80 -12.65 -2.60 0.71
C LEU A 80 -12.41 -3.31 2.04
N HIS A 81 -13.09 -4.43 2.25
CA HIS A 81 -12.87 -5.32 3.37
C HIS A 81 -11.95 -6.47 2.98
N THR A 82 -10.91 -6.72 3.77
CA THR A 82 -9.93 -7.78 3.52
C THR A 82 -9.55 -8.49 4.82
N GLY A 83 -8.79 -9.57 4.69
CA GLY A 83 -8.10 -10.16 5.83
C GLY A 83 -7.04 -9.19 6.39
N LEU A 84 -6.77 -9.31 7.67
CA LEU A 84 -5.88 -8.42 8.41
C LEU A 84 -4.50 -8.28 7.77
N TRP A 85 -3.85 -9.40 7.46
CA TRP A 85 -2.51 -9.40 6.86
C TRP A 85 -2.51 -9.00 5.37
N SER A 86 -3.59 -9.30 4.66
CA SER A 86 -3.76 -8.83 3.28
C SER A 86 -3.80 -7.30 3.22
N SER A 87 -4.48 -6.67 4.18
CA SER A 87 -4.52 -5.22 4.29
C SER A 87 -3.13 -4.63 4.57
N GLU A 88 -2.39 -5.18 5.55
CA GLU A 88 -1.02 -4.73 5.85
C GLU A 88 -0.09 -4.88 4.64
N LEU A 89 -0.12 -6.05 3.99
CA LEU A 89 0.73 -6.32 2.82
C LEU A 89 0.37 -5.46 1.61
N SER A 90 -0.91 -5.18 1.39
CA SER A 90 -1.37 -4.40 0.22
C SER A 90 -0.75 -3.01 0.16
N LYS A 91 -0.54 -2.36 1.31
CA LYS A 91 0.12 -1.05 1.34
C LYS A 91 1.58 -1.14 0.90
N LEU A 92 2.32 -2.11 1.43
CA LEU A 92 3.72 -2.32 1.08
C LEU A 92 3.87 -2.69 -0.40
N ALA A 93 3.02 -3.60 -0.89
CA ALA A 93 3.00 -4.03 -2.28
C ALA A 93 2.67 -2.86 -3.23
N ALA A 94 1.70 -2.01 -2.89
CA ALA A 94 1.38 -0.83 -3.70
C ALA A 94 2.59 0.09 -3.86
N ASN A 95 3.30 0.39 -2.77
CA ASN A 95 4.48 1.24 -2.81
C ASN A 95 5.63 0.60 -3.61
N ALA A 96 5.84 -0.72 -3.48
CA ALA A 96 6.84 -1.44 -4.27
C ALA A 96 6.51 -1.43 -5.77
N LEU A 97 5.25 -1.63 -6.15
CA LEU A 97 4.81 -1.55 -7.55
C LEU A 97 5.00 -0.16 -8.15
N LEU A 98 4.73 0.91 -7.37
CA LEU A 98 4.98 2.28 -7.81
C LEU A 98 6.48 2.55 -8.00
N ALA A 99 7.33 2.13 -7.06
CA ALA A 99 8.78 2.27 -7.19
C ALA A 99 9.34 1.45 -8.35
N GLN A 100 8.81 0.24 -8.60
CA GLN A 100 9.20 -0.59 -9.75
C GLN A 100 8.92 0.12 -11.08
N ARG A 101 7.81 0.84 -11.20
CA ARG A 101 7.51 1.60 -12.43
C ARG A 101 8.56 2.67 -12.70
N ILE A 102 9.00 3.41 -11.67
CA ILE A 102 10.07 4.40 -11.80
C ILE A 102 11.38 3.73 -12.21
N SER A 103 11.74 2.61 -11.59
CA SER A 103 12.93 1.84 -11.94
C SER A 103 12.86 1.31 -13.38
N SER A 104 11.68 0.85 -13.81
CA SER A 104 11.48 0.34 -15.16
C SER A 104 11.64 1.42 -16.21
N ILE A 105 11.04 2.61 -16.03
CA ILE A 105 11.19 3.70 -17.01
C ILE A 105 12.63 4.24 -17.02
N ASN A 106 13.32 4.26 -15.88
CA ASN A 106 14.73 4.62 -15.82
C ASN A 106 15.63 3.62 -16.57
N ALA A 107 15.36 2.32 -16.50
CA ALA A 107 16.05 1.32 -17.30
C ALA A 107 15.80 1.52 -18.81
N ILE A 108 14.57 1.85 -19.19
CA ILE A 108 14.20 2.16 -20.59
C ILE A 108 14.91 3.46 -21.05
N SER A 109 15.08 4.46 -20.19
CA SER A 109 15.76 5.70 -20.55
C SER A 109 17.20 5.47 -21.00
N ALA A 110 17.92 4.51 -20.40
CA ALA A 110 19.26 4.15 -20.85
C ALA A 110 19.28 3.55 -22.27
N ILE A 111 18.24 2.81 -22.65
CA ILE A 111 18.07 2.33 -24.03
C ILE A 111 17.77 3.51 -24.97
N CYS A 112 16.95 4.44 -24.55
CA CYS A 112 16.65 5.65 -25.33
C CYS A 112 17.90 6.48 -25.59
N GLU A 113 18.76 6.67 -24.59
CA GLU A 113 20.04 7.36 -24.74
C GLU A 113 20.94 6.67 -25.77
N ALA A 114 21.01 5.33 -25.74
CA ALA A 114 21.84 4.56 -26.66
C ALA A 114 21.32 4.54 -28.10
N THR A 115 20.00 4.70 -28.31
CA THR A 115 19.35 4.61 -29.61
C THR A 115 18.96 5.96 -30.22
N GLY A 116 19.06 7.06 -29.45
CA GLY A 116 18.57 8.38 -29.84
C GLY A 116 17.05 8.55 -29.73
N ALA A 117 16.33 7.61 -29.10
CA ALA A 117 14.92 7.74 -28.81
C ALA A 117 14.66 8.75 -27.67
N ASN A 118 13.45 9.34 -27.64
CA ASN A 118 13.04 10.23 -26.58
C ASN A 118 12.23 9.45 -25.51
N VAL A 119 12.71 9.39 -24.28
CA VAL A 119 12.07 8.62 -23.19
C VAL A 119 10.69 9.17 -22.84
N ASP A 120 10.44 10.47 -22.95
CA ASP A 120 9.14 11.07 -22.65
C ASP A 120 8.09 10.66 -23.69
N GLU A 121 8.49 10.54 -24.98
CA GLU A 121 7.61 10.01 -26.02
C GLU A 121 7.29 8.53 -25.79
N VAL A 122 8.29 7.73 -25.45
CA VAL A 122 8.11 6.30 -25.12
C VAL A 122 7.21 6.16 -23.89
N ALA A 123 7.45 6.91 -22.83
CA ALA A 123 6.63 6.88 -21.61
C ALA A 123 5.17 7.30 -21.90
N HIS A 124 4.98 8.35 -22.72
CA HIS A 124 3.66 8.80 -23.13
C HIS A 124 2.92 7.73 -23.92
N ALA A 125 3.57 7.16 -24.94
CA ALA A 125 2.96 6.11 -25.77
C ALA A 125 2.58 4.87 -24.94
N CYS A 126 3.47 4.43 -24.04
CA CYS A 126 3.18 3.32 -23.13
C CYS A 126 2.04 3.67 -22.16
N GLY A 127 2.03 4.89 -21.64
CA GLY A 127 1.02 5.36 -20.69
C GLY A 127 -0.40 5.46 -21.25
N LEU A 128 -0.56 5.55 -22.57
CA LEU A 128 -1.87 5.52 -23.24
C LEU A 128 -2.51 4.12 -23.23
N ASP A 129 -1.74 3.06 -23.05
CA ASP A 129 -2.31 1.73 -22.81
C ASP A 129 -2.99 1.69 -21.45
N ARG A 130 -4.31 1.45 -21.42
CA ARG A 130 -5.11 1.43 -20.18
C ARG A 130 -4.65 0.38 -19.17
N ARG A 131 -3.95 -0.66 -19.58
CA ARG A 131 -3.36 -1.70 -18.71
C ARG A 131 -2.14 -1.18 -17.98
N ILE A 132 -1.42 -0.22 -18.56
CA ILE A 132 -0.23 0.42 -18.00
C ILE A 132 -0.61 1.70 -17.27
N GLY A 133 -1.28 2.65 -17.96
CA GLY A 133 -1.62 3.96 -17.46
C GLY A 133 -0.40 4.92 -17.35
N PRO A 134 -0.63 6.23 -17.28
CA PRO A 134 0.43 7.25 -17.44
C PRO A 134 1.25 7.54 -16.17
N HIS A 135 0.79 7.08 -15.00
CA HIS A 135 1.39 7.48 -13.73
C HIS A 135 2.68 6.72 -13.43
N PHE A 136 3.65 7.40 -12.79
CA PHE A 136 4.95 6.85 -12.37
C PHE A 136 5.84 6.36 -13.53
N LEU A 137 5.68 6.95 -14.72
CA LEU A 137 6.49 6.67 -15.92
C LEU A 137 7.42 7.84 -16.29
N ARG A 138 7.79 8.70 -15.35
CA ARG A 138 8.74 9.78 -15.59
C ARG A 138 10.14 9.34 -15.21
N ALA A 139 11.05 9.31 -16.20
CA ALA A 139 12.45 9.03 -15.96
C ALA A 139 13.11 10.16 -15.15
N SER A 140 13.94 9.81 -14.19
CA SER A 140 14.58 10.74 -13.26
C SER A 140 15.77 10.06 -12.56
N VAL A 141 16.38 10.73 -11.60
CA VAL A 141 17.46 10.17 -10.75
C VAL A 141 17.01 8.97 -9.88
N GLY A 142 15.75 8.61 -9.93
CA GLY A 142 15.15 7.54 -9.13
C GLY A 142 13.96 8.04 -8.32
N PHE A 143 13.59 7.31 -7.29
CA PHE A 143 12.58 7.74 -6.33
C PHE A 143 13.23 8.18 -5.02
N GLY A 144 12.61 9.18 -4.37
CA GLY A 144 13.02 9.67 -3.06
C GLY A 144 11.92 9.49 -2.02
N GLY A 145 12.16 10.08 -0.84
CA GLY A 145 11.23 10.03 0.27
C GLY A 145 11.39 8.78 1.14
N SER A 146 11.02 8.90 2.41
CA SER A 146 11.16 7.82 3.40
C SER A 146 10.19 6.66 3.17
N CYS A 147 9.06 6.89 2.49
CA CYS A 147 7.99 5.89 2.35
C CYS A 147 8.41 4.72 1.46
N PHE A 148 8.84 4.98 0.22
CA PHE A 148 9.23 3.90 -0.69
C PHE A 148 10.42 3.11 -0.17
N GLN A 149 11.45 3.79 0.31
CA GLN A 149 12.66 3.13 0.81
C GLN A 149 12.34 2.17 1.97
N LYS A 150 11.67 2.64 3.01
CA LYS A 150 11.34 1.79 4.18
C LYS A 150 10.44 0.61 3.81
N ASP A 151 9.47 0.82 2.90
CA ASP A 151 8.50 -0.20 2.56
C ASP A 151 9.11 -1.27 1.66
N ILE A 152 10.00 -0.91 0.73
CA ILE A 152 10.78 -1.86 -0.08
C ILE A 152 11.73 -2.67 0.81
N LEU A 153 12.49 -2.02 1.69
CA LEU A 153 13.37 -2.71 2.63
C LEU A 153 12.61 -3.67 3.53
N ASN A 154 11.40 -3.29 3.95
CA ASN A 154 10.52 -4.15 4.74
C ASN A 154 10.06 -5.39 3.95
N LEU A 155 9.68 -5.23 2.69
CA LEU A 155 9.32 -6.35 1.83
C LEU A 155 10.50 -7.27 1.56
N SER A 156 11.69 -6.73 1.29
CA SER A 156 12.91 -7.52 1.12
C SER A 156 13.22 -8.33 2.37
N TYR A 157 13.23 -7.69 3.54
CA TYR A 157 13.42 -8.38 4.81
C TYR A 157 12.36 -9.47 5.06
N LEU A 158 11.10 -9.17 4.79
CA LEU A 158 10.01 -10.14 4.94
C LEU A 158 10.21 -11.34 4.02
N SER A 159 10.58 -11.10 2.76
CA SER A 159 10.83 -12.15 1.78
C SER A 159 11.98 -13.06 2.20
N GLU A 160 13.09 -12.48 2.66
CA GLU A 160 14.23 -13.23 3.18
C GLU A 160 13.83 -14.06 4.42
N SER A 161 13.11 -13.47 5.37
CA SER A 161 12.65 -14.12 6.60
C SER A 161 11.70 -15.31 6.35
N LEU A 162 11.01 -15.29 5.21
CA LEU A 162 10.11 -16.36 4.76
C LEU A 162 10.80 -17.39 3.84
N GLY A 163 12.11 -17.27 3.61
CA GLY A 163 12.86 -18.16 2.72
C GLY A 163 12.52 -17.96 1.24
N LEU A 164 12.15 -16.74 0.85
CA LEU A 164 11.81 -16.33 -0.53
C LEU A 164 12.83 -15.32 -1.08
N PRO A 165 14.14 -15.65 -1.12
CA PRO A 165 15.16 -14.68 -1.53
C PRO A 165 15.02 -14.22 -2.99
N GLN A 166 14.35 -15.02 -3.84
CA GLN A 166 14.07 -14.64 -5.23
C GLN A 166 13.04 -13.50 -5.35
N VAL A 167 12.34 -13.16 -4.28
CA VAL A 167 11.36 -12.06 -4.22
C VAL A 167 12.02 -10.80 -3.66
N ALA A 168 13.03 -10.96 -2.81
CA ALA A 168 13.79 -9.86 -2.21
C ALA A 168 14.64 -9.11 -3.24
#